data_948f77cc802ee4ae964160064b2261a3
#
_entry.id   948f77cc802ee4ae964160064b2261a3
#
_cell.length_a   1.000
_cell.length_b   1.000
_cell.length_c   1.000
_cell.angle_alpha   90.00
_cell.angle_beta   90.00
_cell.angle_gamma   90.00
#
_symmetry.space_group_name_H-M   'P 1'
#
loop_
_entity.id
_entity.type
_entity.pdbx_description
1 polymer ?
#
loop_
_entity_poly.entity_id
_entity_poly.type
_entity_poly.pdbx_seq_one_letter_code
_entity_poly.pdbx_strand_id
1 'polypeptide(L)'
;MDAIVAASYFPDITMTIGLTASDFVWQGFEQGEKDGCKEWPIPNASTLSWQGKPLPYMPFVYEHPVYWQKIEEETKGSGDITRSTCLFIDSEKARPHTEEEMVKVENIKGCLFLIGADDDSFWEAGKYVRRMDQRLKEHPHTCEYDALVYEHGTHFVLPETLLRIALPVGLKFVLKFVFKAAKDYPKECEATRKDIDRRLSAALKEWTAD
;
A
#
# COMPACT_ATOMS: atom_id res chain seq x y z
N MET A 1 -4.72 0.78 -1.88
CA MET A 1 -5.05 2.14 -2.37
C MET A 1 -6.52 2.23 -2.78
N ASP A 2 -7.03 1.36 -3.64
CA ASP A 2 -8.37 1.45 -4.23
C ASP A 2 -9.50 1.53 -3.19
N ALA A 3 -9.40 0.74 -2.11
CA ALA A 3 -10.39 0.76 -1.03
C ALA A 3 -10.49 2.13 -0.33
N ILE A 4 -9.36 2.77 -0.01
CA ILE A 4 -9.35 4.08 0.66
C ILE A 4 -9.80 5.20 -0.28
N VAL A 5 -9.44 5.13 -1.56
CA VAL A 5 -9.96 6.06 -2.56
C VAL A 5 -11.48 5.91 -2.70
N ALA A 6 -11.98 4.68 -2.86
CA ALA A 6 -13.41 4.43 -2.94
C ALA A 6 -14.15 4.98 -1.71
N ALA A 7 -13.67 4.70 -0.50
CA ALA A 7 -14.30 5.19 0.73
C ALA A 7 -14.28 6.72 0.85
N SER A 8 -13.28 7.39 0.28
CA SER A 8 -13.24 8.87 0.26
C SER A 8 -14.29 9.51 -0.66
N TYR A 9 -14.83 8.77 -1.64
CA TYR A 9 -15.88 9.19 -2.55
C TYR A 9 -17.27 8.67 -2.17
N PHE A 10 -17.35 7.52 -1.50
CA PHE A 10 -18.60 6.84 -1.17
C PHE A 10 -18.82 6.81 0.35
N PRO A 11 -19.63 7.74 0.90
CA PRO A 11 -19.85 7.84 2.34
C PRO A 11 -20.62 6.64 2.95
N ASP A 12 -21.23 5.80 2.12
CA ASP A 12 -21.95 4.60 2.56
C ASP A 12 -21.03 3.41 2.87
N ILE A 13 -19.74 3.54 2.60
CA ILE A 13 -18.73 2.54 3.01
C ILE A 13 -18.47 2.70 4.49
N THR A 14 -18.92 1.73 5.29
CA THR A 14 -18.91 1.79 6.75
C THR A 14 -17.63 1.22 7.38
N MET A 15 -16.85 0.43 6.62
CA MET A 15 -15.52 -0.04 7.06
C MET A 15 -14.55 -0.09 5.88
N THR A 16 -13.34 0.38 6.10
CA THR A 16 -12.26 0.40 5.10
C THR A 16 -10.96 -0.10 5.71
N ILE A 17 -10.30 -1.03 5.04
CA ILE A 17 -9.01 -1.57 5.45
C ILE A 17 -8.00 -1.31 4.33
N GLY A 18 -7.08 -0.37 4.56
CA GLY A 18 -5.97 -0.03 3.67
C GLY A 18 -4.70 -0.75 4.11
N LEU A 19 -4.36 -1.86 3.43
CA LEU A 19 -3.10 -2.59 3.64
C LEU A 19 -2.07 -2.09 2.63
N THR A 20 -0.91 -1.67 3.10
CA THR A 20 0.17 -1.10 2.27
C THR A 20 -0.30 -0.03 1.29
N ALA A 21 -1.30 0.75 1.68
CA ALA A 21 -1.88 1.76 0.81
C ALA A 21 -0.95 2.96 0.63
N SER A 22 -0.97 3.55 -0.57
CA SER A 22 -0.39 4.87 -0.82
C SER A 22 -1.40 5.96 -0.48
N ASP A 23 -0.89 7.12 -0.08
CA ASP A 23 -1.65 8.35 0.12
C ASP A 23 -1.83 9.17 -1.17
N PHE A 24 -1.30 8.67 -2.29
CA PHE A 24 -1.53 9.18 -3.63
C PHE A 24 -2.30 8.19 -4.49
N VAL A 25 -3.07 8.68 -5.44
CA VAL A 25 -3.36 7.95 -6.67
C VAL A 25 -2.11 8.07 -7.54
N TRP A 26 -1.62 6.97 -8.07
CA TRP A 26 -0.45 6.97 -8.94
C TRP A 26 -0.83 6.90 -10.41
N GLN A 27 0.13 7.22 -11.26
CA GLN A 27 0.00 7.03 -12.71
C GLN A 27 -0.35 5.58 -13.03
N GLY A 28 -1.22 5.37 -14.02
CA GLY A 28 -1.60 4.04 -14.49
C GLY A 28 -0.45 3.35 -15.24
N PHE A 29 -0.48 2.02 -15.21
CA PHE A 29 0.42 1.18 -15.99
C PHE A 29 -0.33 0.51 -17.14
N GLU A 30 0.32 0.39 -18.28
CA GLU A 30 -0.15 -0.50 -19.34
C GLU A 30 0.03 -1.94 -18.88
N GLN A 31 -1.03 -2.76 -18.97
CA GLN A 31 -0.95 -4.15 -18.53
C GLN A 31 0.05 -4.91 -19.39
N GLY A 32 1.08 -5.43 -18.75
CA GLY A 32 2.10 -6.24 -19.38
C GLY A 32 1.56 -7.60 -19.82
N GLU A 33 1.97 -8.06 -20.98
CA GLU A 33 1.48 -9.32 -21.54
C GLU A 33 2.11 -10.56 -20.89
N LYS A 34 3.18 -10.45 -20.07
CA LYS A 34 4.01 -11.60 -19.73
C LYS A 34 4.23 -11.88 -18.24
N ASP A 35 4.33 -10.89 -17.40
CA ASP A 35 4.69 -11.13 -15.98
C ASP A 35 4.14 -10.11 -14.98
N GLY A 36 3.21 -9.24 -15.39
CA GLY A 36 2.60 -8.22 -14.53
C GLY A 36 3.59 -7.22 -13.91
N CYS A 37 4.87 -7.47 -14.08
CA CYS A 37 5.95 -6.71 -13.47
C CYS A 37 6.73 -5.81 -14.46
N LYS A 38 6.55 -5.97 -15.76
CA LYS A 38 7.22 -5.19 -16.82
C LYS A 38 6.24 -4.27 -17.56
N GLU A 39 5.43 -3.61 -16.77
CA GLU A 39 4.40 -2.71 -17.27
C GLU A 39 4.97 -1.30 -17.48
N TRP A 40 4.45 -0.62 -18.47
CA TRP A 40 4.87 0.74 -18.78
C TRP A 40 3.90 1.72 -18.17
N PRO A 41 4.38 2.82 -17.57
CA PRO A 41 3.50 3.91 -17.19
C PRO A 41 2.75 4.42 -18.43
N ILE A 42 1.43 4.49 -18.35
CA ILE A 42 0.61 5.02 -19.44
C ILE A 42 0.71 6.55 -19.40
N PRO A 43 1.17 7.21 -20.48
CA PRO A 43 1.22 8.66 -20.52
C PRO A 43 -0.17 9.27 -20.24
N ASN A 44 -0.21 10.25 -19.34
CA ASN A 44 -1.42 11.00 -18.99
C ASN A 44 -2.62 10.16 -18.50
N ALA A 45 -2.37 9.00 -17.93
CA ALA A 45 -3.39 8.13 -17.36
C ALA A 45 -3.21 7.94 -15.86
N SER A 46 -4.30 8.03 -15.12
CA SER A 46 -4.39 7.66 -13.72
C SER A 46 -4.66 6.16 -13.59
N THR A 47 -4.19 5.54 -12.49
CA THR A 47 -4.59 4.18 -12.13
C THR A 47 -6.11 4.07 -11.93
N LEU A 48 -6.73 5.15 -11.47
CA LEU A 48 -8.16 5.19 -11.13
C LEU A 48 -8.88 6.28 -11.92
N SER A 49 -10.15 6.02 -12.23
CA SER A 49 -11.04 7.00 -12.85
C SER A 49 -12.39 7.05 -12.14
N TRP A 50 -13.01 8.21 -12.17
CA TRP A 50 -14.37 8.43 -11.67
C TRP A 50 -15.25 9.01 -12.79
N GLN A 51 -16.37 8.37 -13.07
CA GLN A 51 -17.31 8.78 -14.14
C GLN A 51 -16.63 9.00 -15.51
N GLY A 52 -15.67 8.12 -15.85
CA GLY A 52 -14.93 8.17 -17.10
C GLY A 52 -13.82 9.23 -17.15
N LYS A 53 -13.58 9.96 -16.07
CA LYS A 53 -12.48 10.93 -15.97
C LYS A 53 -11.37 10.38 -15.09
N PRO A 54 -10.08 10.46 -15.48
CA PRO A 54 -8.98 10.06 -14.62
C PRO A 54 -8.98 10.92 -13.35
N LEU A 55 -8.74 10.29 -12.19
CA LEU A 55 -8.50 11.02 -10.95
C LEU A 55 -7.16 11.74 -11.02
N PRO A 56 -6.98 12.88 -10.31
CA PRO A 56 -5.67 13.48 -10.14
C PRO A 56 -4.69 12.45 -9.57
N TYR A 57 -3.48 12.41 -10.10
CA TYR A 57 -2.52 11.37 -9.77
C TYR A 57 -1.07 11.88 -9.75
N MET A 58 -0.23 11.22 -8.99
CA MET A 58 1.21 11.43 -8.96
C MET A 58 1.84 10.69 -10.14
N PRO A 59 2.50 11.38 -11.11
CA PRO A 59 3.16 10.73 -12.23
C PRO A 59 4.49 10.10 -11.81
N PHE A 60 4.88 9.04 -12.48
CA PHE A 60 6.20 8.47 -12.35
C PHE A 60 7.25 9.28 -13.12
N VAL A 61 8.44 9.42 -12.54
CA VAL A 61 9.56 10.16 -13.13
C VAL A 61 10.28 9.37 -14.21
N TYR A 62 10.22 8.06 -14.14
CA TYR A 62 10.92 7.20 -15.08
C TYR A 62 10.02 6.72 -16.21
N GLU A 63 10.56 6.77 -17.41
CA GLU A 63 10.00 6.13 -18.58
C GLU A 63 10.74 4.82 -18.85
N HIS A 64 10.04 3.83 -19.38
CA HIS A 64 10.64 2.60 -19.85
C HIS A 64 11.65 2.87 -21.00
N PRO A 65 12.84 2.24 -21.07
CA PRO A 65 13.33 1.13 -20.21
C PRO A 65 14.09 1.58 -18.95
N VAL A 66 14.36 2.87 -18.78
CA VAL A 66 15.18 3.42 -17.67
C VAL A 66 14.61 3.03 -16.31
N TYR A 67 13.31 3.06 -16.18
CA TYR A 67 12.55 2.62 -15.05
C TYR A 67 12.92 1.18 -14.63
N TRP A 68 12.92 0.24 -15.55
CA TRP A 68 13.22 -1.14 -15.27
C TRP A 68 14.67 -1.39 -14.91
N GLN A 69 15.59 -0.76 -15.60
CA GLN A 69 17.02 -0.89 -15.31
C GLN A 69 17.30 -0.55 -13.85
N LYS A 70 16.73 0.54 -13.36
CA LYS A 70 16.94 0.96 -11.97
C LYS A 70 16.34 -0.02 -10.97
N ILE A 71 15.12 -0.52 -11.21
CA ILE A 71 14.50 -1.55 -10.36
C ILE A 71 15.32 -2.84 -10.36
N GLU A 72 15.79 -3.28 -11.52
CA GLU A 72 16.66 -4.47 -11.63
C GLU A 72 17.97 -4.29 -10.87
N GLU A 73 18.60 -3.11 -10.97
CA GLU A 73 19.83 -2.79 -10.23
C GLU A 73 19.58 -2.79 -8.71
N GLU A 74 18.51 -2.15 -8.24
CA GLU A 74 18.17 -2.11 -6.82
C GLU A 74 17.72 -3.48 -6.27
N THR A 75 17.08 -4.28 -7.09
CA THR A 75 16.67 -5.64 -6.74
C THR A 75 17.86 -6.59 -6.65
N LYS A 76 18.83 -6.42 -7.55
CA LYS A 76 19.99 -7.30 -7.64
C LYS A 76 20.83 -7.29 -6.35
N GLY A 77 20.90 -8.43 -5.68
CA GLY A 77 21.61 -8.56 -4.42
C GLY A 77 20.88 -8.01 -3.19
N SER A 78 19.69 -7.45 -3.32
CA SER A 78 18.88 -6.96 -2.19
C SER A 78 18.40 -8.10 -1.28
N GLY A 79 18.12 -9.27 -1.85
CA GLY A 79 17.47 -10.40 -1.18
C GLY A 79 15.94 -10.34 -1.24
N ASP A 80 15.37 -9.33 -1.89
CA ASP A 80 13.94 -9.22 -2.22
C ASP A 80 13.68 -9.73 -3.62
N ILE A 81 12.48 -10.24 -3.89
CA ILE A 81 12.06 -10.65 -5.24
C ILE A 81 12.01 -9.46 -6.20
N THR A 82 11.63 -8.30 -5.65
CA THR A 82 11.71 -7.02 -6.32
C THR A 82 11.88 -5.89 -5.30
N ARG A 83 12.60 -4.84 -5.70
CA ARG A 83 12.76 -3.62 -4.93
C ARG A 83 12.45 -2.44 -5.83
N SER A 84 11.24 -1.90 -5.70
CA SER A 84 10.74 -0.82 -6.56
C SER A 84 10.55 0.52 -5.84
N THR A 85 10.97 0.63 -4.58
CA THR A 85 10.86 1.86 -3.78
C THR A 85 11.48 3.08 -4.47
N CYS A 86 12.57 2.87 -5.24
CA CYS A 86 13.22 3.95 -5.99
C CYS A 86 12.28 4.69 -6.94
N LEU A 87 11.36 3.96 -7.59
CA LEU A 87 10.40 4.57 -8.51
C LEU A 87 9.53 5.63 -7.80
N PHE A 88 8.99 5.28 -6.66
CA PHE A 88 8.11 6.14 -5.86
C PHE A 88 8.89 7.30 -5.23
N ILE A 89 10.03 7.01 -4.62
CA ILE A 89 10.91 8.00 -3.97
C ILE A 89 11.38 9.05 -4.98
N ASP A 90 11.86 8.62 -6.14
CA ASP A 90 12.41 9.56 -7.13
C ASP A 90 11.30 10.34 -7.82
N SER A 91 10.10 9.77 -7.98
CA SER A 91 8.94 10.48 -8.49
C SER A 91 8.49 11.60 -7.54
N GLU A 92 8.42 11.33 -6.24
CA GLU A 92 8.13 12.36 -5.24
C GLU A 92 9.21 13.46 -5.17
N LYS A 93 10.49 13.11 -5.39
CA LYS A 93 11.60 14.08 -5.41
C LYS A 93 11.61 14.93 -6.68
N ALA A 94 11.13 14.39 -7.79
CA ALA A 94 11.19 15.09 -9.09
C ALA A 94 10.30 16.33 -9.14
N ARG A 95 9.19 16.32 -8.41
CA ARG A 95 8.32 17.49 -8.25
C ARG A 95 7.50 17.43 -6.97
N PRO A 96 7.11 18.57 -6.40
CA PRO A 96 6.11 18.62 -5.34
C PRO A 96 4.77 18.03 -5.84
N HIS A 97 4.06 17.30 -4.97
CA HIS A 97 2.69 16.89 -5.22
C HIS A 97 1.72 18.08 -5.07
N THR A 98 0.56 17.96 -5.68
CA THR A 98 -0.54 18.88 -5.46
C THR A 98 -1.53 18.30 -4.45
N GLU A 99 -2.36 19.17 -3.88
CA GLU A 99 -3.39 18.74 -2.92
C GLU A 99 -4.42 17.81 -3.57
N GLU A 100 -4.72 18.00 -4.85
CA GLU A 100 -5.67 17.18 -5.60
C GLU A 100 -5.20 15.74 -5.85
N GLU A 101 -3.89 15.51 -5.86
CA GLU A 101 -3.29 14.19 -6.08
C GLU A 101 -3.34 13.31 -4.83
N MET A 102 -3.50 13.93 -3.65
CA MET A 102 -3.58 13.21 -2.38
C MET A 102 -4.95 12.60 -2.16
N VAL A 103 -4.99 11.39 -1.63
CA VAL A 103 -6.22 10.74 -1.20
C VAL A 103 -6.84 11.50 -0.02
N LYS A 104 -8.12 11.86 -0.14
CA LYS A 104 -8.87 12.64 0.88
C LYS A 104 -9.39 11.72 1.98
N VAL A 105 -8.50 11.16 2.79
CA VAL A 105 -8.86 10.23 3.87
C VAL A 105 -9.80 10.85 4.90
N GLU A 106 -9.78 12.16 5.08
CA GLU A 106 -10.69 12.92 5.95
C GLU A 106 -12.15 12.88 5.48
N ASN A 107 -12.41 12.54 4.22
CA ASN A 107 -13.77 12.38 3.69
C ASN A 107 -14.40 11.03 4.05
N ILE A 108 -13.60 10.05 4.47
CA ILE A 108 -14.09 8.72 4.86
C ILE A 108 -14.99 8.86 6.10
N LYS A 109 -16.13 8.16 6.09
CA LYS A 109 -17.14 8.26 7.15
C LYS A 109 -17.19 7.07 8.09
N GLY A 110 -16.83 5.90 7.59
CA GLY A 110 -16.83 4.66 8.36
C GLY A 110 -15.54 4.44 9.17
N CYS A 111 -15.40 3.27 9.74
CA CYS A 111 -14.19 2.85 10.42
C CYS A 111 -13.04 2.65 9.40
N LEU A 112 -11.84 3.14 9.72
CA LEU A 112 -10.69 3.13 8.81
C LEU A 112 -9.47 2.49 9.47
N PHE A 113 -8.92 1.47 8.83
CA PHE A 113 -7.61 0.91 9.18
C PHE A 113 -6.59 1.26 8.09
N LEU A 114 -5.50 1.93 8.49
CA LEU A 114 -4.35 2.22 7.66
C LEU A 114 -3.17 1.40 8.19
N ILE A 115 -2.66 0.46 7.41
CA ILE A 115 -1.64 -0.48 7.87
C ILE A 115 -0.48 -0.53 6.88
N GLY A 116 0.75 -0.35 7.38
CA GLY A 116 1.97 -0.40 6.57
C GLY A 116 3.18 -0.88 7.35
N ALA A 117 4.27 -1.15 6.66
CA ALA A 117 5.55 -1.49 7.27
C ALA A 117 6.67 -0.61 6.71
N ASP A 118 7.70 -0.36 7.53
CA ASP A 118 8.86 0.45 7.14
C ASP A 118 9.84 -0.32 6.25
N ASP A 119 9.82 -1.64 6.32
CA ASP A 119 10.64 -2.54 5.52
C ASP A 119 9.96 -3.04 4.23
N ASP A 120 8.89 -2.38 3.81
CA ASP A 120 8.25 -2.64 2.52
C ASP A 120 9.23 -2.35 1.37
N SER A 121 9.53 -3.38 0.55
CA SER A 121 10.46 -3.27 -0.57
C SER A 121 9.81 -2.77 -1.87
N PHE A 122 8.49 -2.71 -1.95
CA PHE A 122 7.78 -2.26 -3.15
C PHE A 122 7.62 -0.75 -3.16
N TRP A 123 7.14 -0.17 -2.04
CA TRP A 123 7.05 1.28 -1.82
C TRP A 123 7.07 1.63 -0.33
N GLU A 124 7.16 2.92 0.00
CA GLU A 124 7.28 3.41 1.37
C GLU A 124 5.94 3.39 2.13
N ALA A 125 5.32 2.19 2.30
CA ALA A 125 3.99 2.06 2.90
C ALA A 125 3.90 2.68 4.30
N GLY A 126 4.90 2.49 5.16
CA GLY A 126 4.94 3.11 6.48
C GLY A 126 4.93 4.64 6.45
N LYS A 127 5.65 5.25 5.51
CA LYS A 127 5.64 6.71 5.27
C LYS A 127 4.25 7.19 4.84
N TYR A 128 3.60 6.48 3.93
CA TYR A 128 2.29 6.85 3.43
C TYR A 128 1.22 6.76 4.52
N VAL A 129 1.26 5.72 5.36
CA VAL A 129 0.38 5.62 6.52
C VAL A 129 0.58 6.79 7.48
N ARG A 130 1.83 7.19 7.79
CA ARG A 130 2.09 8.34 8.66
C ARG A 130 1.59 9.66 8.06
N ARG A 131 1.67 9.85 6.74
CA ARG A 131 1.15 11.05 6.09
C ARG A 131 -0.39 11.09 6.13
N MET A 132 -1.06 9.96 5.92
CA MET A 132 -2.51 9.86 6.07
C MET A 132 -2.97 10.08 7.52
N ASP A 133 -2.26 9.54 8.50
CA ASP A 133 -2.48 9.80 9.92
C ASP A 133 -2.32 11.29 10.27
N GLN A 134 -1.24 11.92 9.75
CA GLN A 134 -1.03 13.35 9.96
C GLN A 134 -2.17 14.17 9.32
N ARG A 135 -2.60 13.81 8.09
CA ARG A 135 -3.71 14.47 7.42
C ARG A 135 -5.00 14.38 8.23
N LEU A 136 -5.34 13.21 8.80
CA LEU A 136 -6.50 13.04 9.66
C LEU A 136 -6.42 13.91 10.92
N LYS A 137 -5.23 14.09 11.51
CA LYS A 137 -5.03 14.99 12.66
C LYS A 137 -5.19 16.47 12.32
N GLU A 138 -4.89 16.86 11.10
CA GLU A 138 -4.93 18.27 10.65
C GLU A 138 -6.27 18.68 10.06
N HIS A 139 -7.09 17.73 9.59
CA HIS A 139 -8.35 18.00 8.93
C HIS A 139 -9.54 17.48 9.74
N PRO A 140 -10.67 18.22 9.79
CA PRO A 140 -11.90 17.72 10.40
C PRO A 140 -12.38 16.44 9.72
N HIS A 141 -12.66 15.39 10.48
CA HIS A 141 -13.17 14.12 10.01
C HIS A 141 -14.15 13.51 11.00
N THR A 142 -14.88 12.49 10.59
CA THR A 142 -15.84 11.76 11.44
C THR A 142 -15.55 10.27 11.53
N CYS A 143 -14.58 9.77 10.75
CA CYS A 143 -14.18 8.37 10.83
C CYS A 143 -13.47 8.05 12.14
N GLU A 144 -13.74 6.89 12.69
CA GLU A 144 -12.87 6.26 13.68
C GLU A 144 -11.74 5.55 12.93
N TYR A 145 -10.49 5.71 13.37
CA TYR A 145 -9.39 5.13 12.62
C TYR A 145 -8.24 4.62 13.48
N ASP A 146 -7.56 3.61 12.95
CA ASP A 146 -6.27 3.12 13.42
C ASP A 146 -5.23 3.29 12.30
N ALA A 147 -4.11 3.96 12.61
CA ALA A 147 -2.94 4.08 11.73
C ALA A 147 -1.78 3.27 12.32
N LEU A 148 -1.53 2.10 11.76
CA LEU A 148 -0.59 1.13 12.27
C LEU A 148 0.64 1.03 11.34
N VAL A 149 1.80 1.40 11.87
CA VAL A 149 3.08 1.25 11.18
C VAL A 149 3.98 0.31 11.96
N TYR A 150 4.41 -0.74 11.30
CA TYR A 150 5.31 -1.74 11.86
C TYR A 150 6.72 -1.58 11.30
N GLU A 151 7.73 -1.79 12.13
CA GLU A 151 9.12 -1.80 11.67
C GLU A 151 9.38 -2.95 10.71
N HIS A 152 8.83 -4.14 11.03
CA HIS A 152 9.00 -5.37 10.24
C HIS A 152 7.64 -5.97 9.89
N GLY A 153 7.31 -6.00 8.62
CA GLY A 153 6.04 -6.54 8.12
C GLY A 153 6.10 -6.92 6.65
N THR A 154 7.08 -6.38 5.92
CA THR A 154 7.21 -6.49 4.47
C THR A 154 6.02 -5.84 3.74
N HIS A 155 5.94 -6.03 2.43
CA HIS A 155 4.76 -5.65 1.66
C HIS A 155 3.50 -6.49 2.02
N PHE A 156 3.68 -7.66 2.65
CA PHE A 156 2.58 -8.55 3.04
C PHE A 156 2.17 -8.38 4.51
N VAL A 157 1.76 -7.16 4.88
CA VAL A 157 1.13 -6.86 6.19
C VAL A 157 -0.31 -7.39 6.28
N LEU A 158 -0.53 -8.61 5.79
CA LEU A 158 -1.82 -9.28 5.80
C LEU A 158 -2.06 -10.00 7.13
N PRO A 159 -3.33 -10.16 7.57
CA PRO A 159 -3.67 -10.99 8.71
C PRO A 159 -3.09 -12.40 8.57
N GLU A 160 -2.54 -12.94 9.66
CA GLU A 160 -1.92 -14.28 9.67
C GLU A 160 -2.91 -15.37 9.21
N THR A 161 -4.17 -15.26 9.64
CA THR A 161 -5.23 -16.21 9.25
C THR A 161 -5.50 -16.17 7.76
N LEU A 162 -5.57 -14.97 7.15
CA LEU A 162 -5.78 -14.82 5.71
C LEU A 162 -4.64 -15.43 4.90
N LEU A 163 -3.41 -15.18 5.32
CA LEU A 163 -2.23 -15.75 4.66
C LEU A 163 -2.16 -17.27 4.80
N ARG A 164 -2.57 -17.84 5.94
CA ARG A 164 -2.64 -19.29 6.12
C ARG A 164 -3.70 -19.95 5.25
N ILE A 165 -4.82 -19.26 4.99
CA ILE A 165 -5.84 -19.75 4.05
C ILE A 165 -5.31 -19.71 2.62
N ALA A 166 -4.67 -18.61 2.21
CA ALA A 166 -4.11 -18.45 0.87
C ALA A 166 -2.90 -19.35 0.60
N LEU A 167 -2.06 -19.57 1.62
CA LEU A 167 -0.82 -20.36 1.55
C LEU A 167 -0.75 -21.35 2.72
N PRO A 168 -1.58 -22.41 2.72
CA PRO A 168 -1.73 -23.31 3.86
C PRO A 168 -0.46 -24.09 4.21
N VAL A 169 0.38 -24.34 3.22
CA VAL A 169 1.65 -25.07 3.38
C VAL A 169 2.80 -24.18 2.91
N GLY A 170 3.81 -24.01 3.77
CA GLY A 170 5.04 -23.32 3.38
C GLY A 170 5.01 -21.80 3.44
N LEU A 171 3.98 -21.16 4.01
CA LEU A 171 3.87 -19.70 4.14
C LEU A 171 5.18 -19.05 4.61
N LYS A 172 5.73 -19.52 5.73
CA LYS A 172 6.98 -18.98 6.29
C LYS A 172 8.18 -19.16 5.36
N PHE A 173 8.15 -20.21 4.56
CA PHE A 173 9.21 -20.52 3.61
C PHE A 173 9.10 -19.60 2.39
N VAL A 174 7.92 -19.49 1.80
CA VAL A 174 7.65 -18.62 0.64
C VAL A 174 8.01 -17.17 0.96
N LEU A 175 7.54 -16.63 2.09
CA LEU A 175 7.83 -15.23 2.45
C LEU A 175 9.32 -14.93 2.60
N LYS A 176 10.12 -15.89 3.10
CA LYS A 176 11.58 -15.75 3.21
C LYS A 176 12.31 -15.75 1.86
N PHE A 177 11.71 -16.33 0.83
CA PHE A 177 12.23 -16.24 -0.54
C PHE A 177 11.83 -14.96 -1.24
N VAL A 178 10.69 -14.42 -0.88
CA VAL A 178 10.13 -13.21 -1.50
C VAL A 178 10.73 -11.94 -0.88
N PHE A 179 10.90 -11.93 0.44
CA PHE A 179 11.33 -10.73 1.17
C PHE A 179 12.53 -10.98 2.08
N LYS A 180 13.57 -10.16 1.91
CA LYS A 180 14.73 -10.16 2.79
C LYS A 180 14.32 -9.96 4.25
N ALA A 181 13.44 -9.02 4.54
CA ALA A 181 13.00 -8.75 5.90
C ALA A 181 12.29 -9.96 6.55
N ALA A 182 11.48 -10.72 5.81
CA ALA A 182 10.88 -11.96 6.31
C ALA A 182 11.92 -13.07 6.59
N LYS A 183 13.07 -13.01 5.95
CA LYS A 183 14.21 -13.91 6.21
C LYS A 183 15.00 -13.47 7.44
N ASP A 184 15.30 -12.17 7.55
CA ASP A 184 16.15 -11.61 8.59
C ASP A 184 15.41 -11.43 9.93
N TYR A 185 14.12 -11.05 9.88
CA TYR A 185 13.23 -10.75 11.02
C TYR A 185 11.96 -11.62 11.03
N PRO A 186 12.09 -12.96 10.97
CA PRO A 186 10.93 -13.85 10.77
C PRO A 186 9.95 -13.85 11.95
N LYS A 187 10.42 -13.61 13.17
CA LYS A 187 9.58 -13.56 14.38
C LYS A 187 8.80 -12.25 14.45
N GLU A 188 9.46 -11.15 14.12
CA GLU A 188 8.92 -9.81 14.11
C GLU A 188 7.83 -9.69 13.03
N CYS A 189 8.11 -10.14 11.80
CA CYS A 189 7.10 -10.20 10.74
C CYS A 189 5.90 -11.10 11.09
N GLU A 190 6.13 -12.22 11.79
CA GLU A 190 5.02 -13.07 12.28
C GLU A 190 4.22 -12.36 13.38
N ALA A 191 4.89 -11.67 14.31
CA ALA A 191 4.23 -10.89 15.36
C ALA A 191 3.37 -9.77 14.77
N THR A 192 3.89 -9.05 13.78
CA THR A 192 3.14 -8.04 13.01
C THR A 192 1.85 -8.61 12.44
N ARG A 193 1.91 -9.73 11.69
CA ARG A 193 0.72 -10.35 11.11
C ARG A 193 -0.29 -10.83 12.14
N LYS A 194 0.18 -11.36 13.28
CA LYS A 194 -0.69 -11.77 14.39
C LYS A 194 -1.37 -10.60 15.08
N ASP A 195 -0.67 -9.48 15.24
CA ASP A 195 -1.27 -8.27 15.83
C ASP A 195 -2.33 -7.69 14.88
N ILE A 196 -2.04 -7.62 13.58
CA ILE A 196 -3.00 -7.21 12.56
C ILE A 196 -4.24 -8.12 12.58
N ASP A 197 -4.04 -9.44 12.59
CA ASP A 197 -5.13 -10.43 12.65
C ASP A 197 -6.03 -10.23 13.88
N ARG A 198 -5.42 -10.03 15.05
CA ARG A 198 -6.13 -9.75 16.30
C ARG A 198 -6.95 -8.46 16.22
N ARG A 199 -6.37 -7.37 15.75
CA ARG A 199 -7.03 -6.06 15.65
C ARG A 199 -8.18 -6.07 14.64
N LEU A 200 -7.92 -6.55 13.43
CA LEU A 200 -8.96 -6.62 12.39
C LEU A 200 -10.06 -7.59 12.76
N SER A 201 -9.75 -8.73 13.41
CA SER A 201 -10.77 -9.67 13.88
C SER A 201 -11.66 -9.07 14.97
N ALA A 202 -11.11 -8.24 15.86
CA ALA A 202 -11.89 -7.52 16.87
C ALA A 202 -12.82 -6.51 16.21
N ALA A 203 -12.28 -5.65 15.35
CA ALA A 203 -13.05 -4.62 14.65
C ALA A 203 -14.16 -5.19 13.76
N LEU A 204 -13.89 -6.30 13.05
CA LEU A 204 -14.90 -6.96 12.23
C LEU A 204 -16.04 -7.55 13.07
N LYS A 205 -15.76 -8.05 14.27
CA LYS A 205 -16.81 -8.54 15.17
C LYS A 205 -17.69 -7.40 15.68
N GLU A 206 -17.11 -6.27 16.03
CA GLU A 206 -17.85 -5.08 16.45
C GLU A 206 -18.72 -4.57 15.29
N TRP A 207 -18.12 -4.40 14.11
CA TRP A 207 -18.82 -3.92 12.92
C TRP A 207 -19.99 -4.81 12.46
N THR A 208 -19.91 -6.12 12.70
CA THR A 208 -20.99 -7.08 12.34
C THR A 208 -22.04 -7.24 13.44
N ALA A 209 -21.83 -6.67 14.63
CA ALA A 209 -22.78 -6.71 15.76
C ALA A 209 -23.80 -5.55 15.74
N ASP A 210 -23.51 -4.49 14.99
CA ASP A 210 -24.40 -3.35 14.73
C ASP A 210 -25.27 -3.61 13.50
#